data_65707cc1154e1c07f5e4f1a08a9ad328
#
_entry.id   65707cc1154e1c07f5e4f1a08a9ad328
#
_cell.length_a   1.000
_cell.length_b   1.000
_cell.length_c   1.000
_cell.angle_alpha   90.00
_cell.angle_beta   90.00
_cell.angle_gamma   90.00
#
_symmetry.space_group_name_H-M   'P 1'
#
loop_
_entity.id
_entity.type
_entity.pdbx_description
1 polymer ?
#
loop_
_entity_poly.entity_id
_entity_poly.type
_entity_poly.pdbx_seq_one_letter_code
_entity_poly.pdbx_strand_id
1 'polypeptide(L)'
;MDARQLSKRLEEVASFVPDGARLADIGSDHAYLPAYLALNGKIAFAVAGEVVKGPFENAQHEIKKEGLEAKVKARLANGLAAIEANDQIDTVTICGMGGPLICEILESGKEKLANHPLLILQPNVGEENVRVFLQKNGYWIEEERILEEDGHTYEIIVGRYHGENQPLTKEELMFGPFLMLSLIHI
;
A
#
# COMPACT_ATOMS: atom_id res chain seq x y z
N MET A 1 14.73 11.58 -3.14
CA MET A 1 14.17 10.20 -3.14
C MET A 1 14.45 9.56 -4.49
N ASP A 2 14.81 8.32 -4.49
CA ASP A 2 14.99 7.48 -5.68
C ASP A 2 14.82 5.99 -5.27
N ALA A 3 15.06 5.06 -6.20
CA ALA A 3 14.91 3.63 -5.94
C ALA A 3 15.93 3.07 -4.92
N ARG A 4 16.96 3.80 -4.58
CA ARG A 4 17.99 3.37 -3.62
C ARG A 4 17.81 4.01 -2.26
N GLN A 5 17.07 5.11 -2.20
CA GLN A 5 16.81 5.85 -0.97
C GLN A 5 15.38 6.41 -0.95
N LEU A 6 14.51 5.75 -0.23
CA LEU A 6 13.11 6.14 -0.06
C LEU A 6 12.96 7.33 0.92
N SER A 7 11.83 8.02 0.84
CA SER A 7 11.38 8.88 1.93
C SER A 7 11.16 8.04 3.20
N LYS A 8 11.19 8.67 4.35
CA LYS A 8 10.93 8.00 5.64
C LYS A 8 9.56 7.30 5.61
N ARG A 9 8.55 7.96 5.05
CA ARG A 9 7.20 7.42 4.90
C ARG A 9 7.18 6.11 4.10
N LEU A 10 7.79 6.10 2.92
CA LEU A 10 7.84 4.90 2.07
C LEU A 10 8.76 3.83 2.63
N GLU A 11 9.82 4.21 3.33
CA GLU A 11 10.69 3.25 4.03
C GLU A 11 9.92 2.48 5.12
N GLU A 12 9.06 3.18 5.87
CA GLU A 12 8.17 2.54 6.85
C GLU A 12 7.16 1.61 6.17
N VAL A 13 6.57 2.03 5.05
CA VAL A 13 5.69 1.17 4.25
C VAL A 13 6.44 -0.09 3.79
N ALA A 14 7.66 0.08 3.27
CA ALA A 14 8.50 -1.02 2.82
C ALA A 14 8.76 -2.05 3.93
N SER A 15 8.90 -1.59 5.18
CA SER A 15 9.16 -2.48 6.32
C SER A 15 8.02 -3.48 6.58
N PHE A 16 6.80 -3.18 6.16
CA PHE A 16 5.65 -4.06 6.32
C PHE A 16 5.47 -5.07 5.16
N VAL A 17 6.17 -4.89 4.05
CA VAL A 17 6.06 -5.81 2.92
C VAL A 17 6.76 -7.12 3.26
N PRO A 18 6.07 -8.26 3.19
CA PRO A 18 6.69 -9.55 3.50
C PRO A 18 7.80 -9.93 2.52
N ASP A 19 8.79 -10.69 3.01
CA ASP A 19 9.84 -11.23 2.16
C ASP A 19 9.25 -12.17 1.12
N GLY A 20 9.70 -12.04 -0.13
CA GLY A 20 9.21 -12.84 -1.25
C GLY A 20 7.83 -12.42 -1.76
N ALA A 21 7.31 -11.28 -1.33
CA ALA A 21 5.98 -10.81 -1.74
C ALA A 21 5.87 -10.62 -3.26
N ARG A 22 4.65 -10.82 -3.75
CA ARG A 22 4.21 -10.44 -5.08
C ARG A 22 3.31 -9.21 -4.92
N LEU A 23 3.89 -8.06 -5.17
CA LEU A 23 3.37 -6.75 -4.79
C LEU A 23 2.62 -6.07 -5.94
N ALA A 24 1.49 -5.43 -5.64
CA ALA A 24 0.91 -4.40 -6.48
C ALA A 24 0.97 -3.06 -5.74
N ASP A 25 1.72 -2.13 -6.27
CA ASP A 25 1.83 -0.77 -5.75
C ASP A 25 0.97 0.15 -6.63
N ILE A 26 -0.15 0.59 -6.09
CA ILE A 26 -1.17 1.34 -6.84
C ILE A 26 -0.99 2.84 -6.64
N GLY A 27 -0.85 3.57 -7.74
CA GLY A 27 -0.44 4.97 -7.71
C GLY A 27 1.01 5.09 -7.30
N SER A 28 1.86 4.32 -7.98
CA SER A 28 3.23 4.04 -7.55
C SER A 28 4.15 5.26 -7.56
N ASP A 29 3.84 6.25 -8.39
CA ASP A 29 4.64 7.46 -8.57
C ASP A 29 6.15 7.17 -8.70
N HIS A 30 6.63 7.12 -9.92
CA HIS A 30 8.01 6.76 -10.28
C HIS A 30 8.46 5.31 -9.96
N ALA A 31 7.59 4.45 -9.43
CA ALA A 31 7.93 3.07 -9.05
C ALA A 31 9.08 2.94 -8.02
N TYR A 32 9.31 3.96 -7.21
CA TYR A 32 10.42 3.95 -6.23
C TYR A 32 10.26 2.85 -5.18
N LEU A 33 9.06 2.64 -4.64
CA LEU A 33 8.82 1.61 -3.63
C LEU A 33 9.08 0.19 -4.18
N PRO A 34 8.43 -0.25 -5.29
CA PRO A 34 8.70 -1.57 -5.82
C PRO A 34 10.15 -1.73 -6.31
N ALA A 35 10.76 -0.70 -6.89
CA ALA A 35 12.16 -0.76 -7.32
C ALA A 35 13.11 -0.93 -6.12
N TYR A 36 12.91 -0.17 -5.05
CA TYR A 36 13.67 -0.32 -3.81
C TYR A 36 13.59 -1.75 -3.26
N LEU A 37 12.38 -2.28 -3.17
CA LEU A 37 12.17 -3.64 -2.66
C LEU A 37 12.81 -4.71 -3.55
N ALA A 38 12.74 -4.55 -4.87
CA ALA A 38 13.37 -5.45 -5.81
C ALA A 38 14.89 -5.40 -5.75
N LEU A 39 15.48 -4.19 -5.65
CA LEU A 39 16.93 -4.02 -5.51
C LEU A 39 17.47 -4.65 -4.23
N ASN A 40 16.68 -4.65 -3.16
CA ASN A 40 17.06 -5.26 -1.89
C ASN A 40 16.68 -6.75 -1.79
N GLY A 41 16.21 -7.37 -2.87
CA GLY A 41 15.86 -8.78 -2.89
C GLY A 41 14.67 -9.15 -2.02
N LYS A 42 13.83 -8.18 -1.66
CA LYS A 42 12.73 -8.38 -0.71
C LYS A 42 11.46 -8.95 -1.36
N ILE A 43 11.24 -8.67 -2.64
CA ILE A 43 10.04 -9.11 -3.37
C ILE A 43 10.40 -10.04 -4.53
N ALA A 44 9.46 -10.93 -4.88
CA ALA A 44 9.60 -11.82 -6.03
C ALA A 44 9.18 -11.14 -7.33
N PHE A 45 8.15 -10.29 -7.26
CA PHE A 45 7.56 -9.61 -8.41
C PHE A 45 6.78 -8.39 -7.95
N ALA A 46 6.68 -7.38 -8.82
CA ALA A 46 5.81 -6.24 -8.54
C ALA A 46 5.16 -5.66 -9.81
N VAL A 47 3.96 -5.14 -9.62
CA VAL A 47 3.26 -4.26 -10.57
C VAL A 47 3.31 -2.85 -9.97
N ALA A 48 3.77 -1.89 -10.75
CA ALA A 48 3.66 -0.46 -10.47
C ALA A 48 2.50 0.09 -11.31
N GLY A 49 1.35 0.31 -10.70
CA GLY A 49 0.13 0.77 -11.36
C GLY A 49 0.06 2.29 -11.38
N GLU A 50 -0.26 2.86 -12.55
CA GLU A 50 -0.42 4.30 -12.75
C GLU A 50 -1.65 4.57 -13.61
N VAL A 51 -2.42 5.59 -13.27
CA VAL A 51 -3.60 5.99 -14.05
C VAL A 51 -3.27 7.10 -15.05
N VAL A 52 -2.18 7.83 -14.84
CA VAL A 52 -1.77 8.97 -15.67
C VAL A 52 -0.50 8.61 -16.44
N LYS A 53 -0.45 9.01 -17.71
CA LYS A 53 0.64 8.67 -18.62
C LYS A 53 2.02 9.15 -18.16
N GLY A 54 2.12 10.39 -17.67
CA GLY A 54 3.40 10.93 -17.21
C GLY A 54 4.04 10.10 -16.10
N PRO A 55 3.39 9.89 -14.96
CA PRO A 55 3.87 8.99 -13.92
C PRO A 55 4.16 7.57 -14.40
N PHE A 56 3.35 7.05 -15.31
CA PHE A 56 3.60 5.74 -15.92
C PHE A 56 4.93 5.71 -16.69
N GLU A 57 5.20 6.70 -17.51
CA GLU A 57 6.47 6.81 -18.25
C GLU A 57 7.66 6.97 -17.31
N ASN A 58 7.50 7.73 -16.23
CA ASN A 58 8.52 7.88 -15.19
C ASN A 58 8.80 6.54 -14.50
N ALA A 59 7.75 5.77 -14.20
CA ALA A 59 7.91 4.43 -13.61
C ALA A 59 8.67 3.49 -14.57
N GLN A 60 8.32 3.49 -15.85
CA GLN A 60 9.03 2.69 -16.85
C GLN A 60 10.51 3.07 -16.93
N HIS A 61 10.78 4.38 -16.90
CA HIS A 61 12.16 4.88 -16.96
C HIS A 61 12.97 4.41 -15.75
N GLU A 62 12.41 4.52 -14.55
CA GLU A 62 13.10 4.10 -13.32
C GLU A 62 13.36 2.59 -13.30
N ILE A 63 12.37 1.79 -13.69
CA ILE A 63 12.52 0.33 -13.79
C ILE A 63 13.65 -0.05 -14.75
N LYS A 64 13.71 0.59 -15.92
CA LYS A 64 14.74 0.35 -16.93
C LYS A 64 16.11 0.80 -16.46
N LYS A 65 16.19 1.99 -15.87
CA LYS A 65 17.43 2.56 -15.33
C LYS A 65 18.08 1.63 -14.30
N GLU A 66 17.27 1.00 -13.45
CA GLU A 66 17.75 0.09 -12.41
C GLU A 66 17.87 -1.37 -12.88
N GLY A 67 17.57 -1.68 -14.15
CA GLY A 67 17.68 -3.03 -14.69
C GLY A 67 16.66 -4.03 -14.13
N LEU A 68 15.47 -3.56 -13.78
CA LEU A 68 14.46 -4.36 -13.06
C LEU A 68 13.32 -4.86 -13.94
N GLU A 69 13.41 -4.77 -15.28
CA GLU A 69 12.31 -5.11 -16.18
C GLU A 69 11.81 -6.55 -16.02
N ALA A 70 12.64 -7.46 -15.55
CA ALA A 70 12.25 -8.85 -15.30
C ALA A 70 11.37 -9.01 -14.05
N LYS A 71 11.51 -8.12 -13.08
CA LYS A 71 10.82 -8.22 -11.77
C LYS A 71 9.71 -7.22 -11.56
N VAL A 72 9.81 -6.03 -12.13
CA VAL A 72 8.86 -4.94 -11.90
C VAL A 72 8.24 -4.52 -13.22
N LYS A 73 6.91 -4.52 -13.28
CA LYS A 73 6.14 -4.13 -14.45
C LYS A 73 5.35 -2.86 -14.17
N ALA A 74 5.60 -1.80 -14.94
CA ALA A 74 4.73 -0.62 -14.92
C ALA A 74 3.49 -0.89 -15.79
N ARG A 75 2.32 -0.48 -15.31
CA ARG A 75 1.07 -0.62 -16.05
C ARG A 75 0.22 0.62 -15.95
N LEU A 76 -0.27 1.09 -17.10
CA LEU A 76 -1.20 2.20 -17.19
C LEU A 76 -2.63 1.65 -17.07
N ALA A 77 -3.24 1.83 -15.91
CA ALA A 77 -4.58 1.31 -15.62
C ALA A 77 -5.22 2.07 -14.45
N ASN A 78 -6.54 1.97 -14.34
CA ASN A 78 -7.28 2.61 -13.26
C ASN A 78 -7.32 1.69 -12.02
N GLY A 79 -6.64 2.11 -10.95
CA GLY A 79 -6.67 1.39 -9.66
C GLY A 79 -6.21 -0.06 -9.78
N LEU A 80 -7.00 -0.97 -9.21
CA LEU A 80 -6.67 -2.40 -9.19
C LEU A 80 -6.78 -3.09 -10.55
N ALA A 81 -7.29 -2.41 -11.58
CA ALA A 81 -7.27 -2.93 -12.94
C ALA A 81 -5.84 -3.15 -13.46
N ALA A 82 -4.83 -2.56 -12.81
CA ALA A 82 -3.43 -2.83 -13.09
C ALA A 82 -3.01 -4.29 -12.78
N ILE A 83 -3.75 -4.98 -11.93
CA ILE A 83 -3.46 -6.36 -11.53
C ILE A 83 -4.05 -7.33 -12.56
N GLU A 84 -3.22 -8.24 -13.06
CA GLU A 84 -3.63 -9.35 -13.91
C GLU A 84 -3.61 -10.67 -13.12
N ALA A 85 -4.45 -11.64 -13.52
CA ALA A 85 -4.57 -12.91 -12.80
C ALA A 85 -3.24 -13.66 -12.68
N ASN A 86 -2.41 -13.61 -13.72
CA ASN A 86 -1.11 -14.29 -13.75
C ASN A 86 -0.09 -13.66 -12.78
N ASP A 87 -0.34 -12.46 -12.28
CA ASP A 87 0.56 -11.79 -11.35
C ASP A 87 0.63 -12.49 -10.00
N GLN A 88 -0.45 -13.16 -9.60
CA GLN A 88 -0.55 -13.84 -8.30
C GLN A 88 -0.18 -12.90 -7.14
N ILE A 89 -0.76 -11.72 -7.15
CA ILE A 89 -0.50 -10.68 -6.14
C ILE A 89 -0.98 -11.14 -4.76
N ASP A 90 -0.11 -11.04 -3.77
CA ASP A 90 -0.41 -11.37 -2.38
C ASP A 90 -0.32 -10.15 -1.44
N THR A 91 0.18 -9.02 -1.93
CA THR A 91 0.35 -7.79 -1.16
C THR A 91 0.02 -6.59 -2.03
N VAL A 92 -0.80 -5.68 -1.50
CA VAL A 92 -1.18 -4.43 -2.19
C VAL A 92 -0.77 -3.26 -1.32
N THR A 93 -0.06 -2.30 -1.90
CA THR A 93 0.25 -1.01 -1.27
C THR A 93 -0.50 0.10 -2.01
N ILE A 94 -1.13 0.99 -1.25
CA ILE A 94 -1.73 2.22 -1.78
C ILE A 94 -1.35 3.35 -0.83
N CYS A 95 -0.51 4.26 -1.29
CA CYS A 95 0.10 5.29 -0.45
C CYS A 95 -0.06 6.68 -1.06
N GLY A 96 -0.10 7.70 -0.20
CA GLY A 96 -0.06 9.09 -0.62
C GLY A 96 -1.36 9.61 -1.21
N MET A 97 -2.50 8.98 -0.87
CA MET A 97 -3.83 9.38 -1.33
C MET A 97 -4.75 9.64 -0.14
N GLY A 98 -5.85 10.36 -0.36
CA GLY A 98 -6.89 10.47 0.66
C GLY A 98 -7.57 9.12 0.93
N GLY A 99 -7.99 8.91 2.18
CA GLY A 99 -8.69 7.68 2.59
C GLY A 99 -9.90 7.34 1.74
N PRO A 100 -10.79 8.31 1.40
CA PRO A 100 -11.91 8.04 0.51
C PRO A 100 -11.51 7.49 -0.86
N LEU A 101 -10.45 8.02 -1.46
CA LEU A 101 -9.95 7.52 -2.76
C LEU A 101 -9.37 6.11 -2.64
N ILE A 102 -8.63 5.83 -1.58
CA ILE A 102 -8.13 4.47 -1.30
C ILE A 102 -9.30 3.49 -1.23
N CYS A 103 -10.33 3.82 -0.48
CA CYS A 103 -11.54 3.00 -0.34
C CYS A 103 -12.25 2.80 -1.69
N GLU A 104 -12.35 3.85 -2.50
CA GLU A 104 -12.94 3.77 -3.85
C GLU A 104 -12.16 2.83 -4.75
N ILE A 105 -10.83 2.92 -4.75
CA ILE A 105 -9.95 2.03 -5.53
C ILE A 105 -10.17 0.57 -5.11
N LEU A 106 -10.18 0.29 -3.81
CA LEU A 106 -10.38 -1.06 -3.28
C LEU A 106 -11.78 -1.60 -3.60
N GLU A 107 -12.82 -0.79 -3.45
CA GLU A 107 -14.20 -1.19 -3.73
C GLU A 107 -14.43 -1.43 -5.22
N SER A 108 -13.94 -0.54 -6.08
CA SER A 108 -14.10 -0.65 -7.53
C SER A 108 -13.36 -1.85 -8.15
N GLY A 109 -12.28 -2.27 -7.51
CA GLY A 109 -11.48 -3.42 -7.97
C GLY A 109 -11.63 -4.65 -7.08
N LYS A 110 -12.70 -4.77 -6.36
CA LYS A 110 -12.91 -5.81 -5.33
C LYS A 110 -12.69 -7.24 -5.84
N GLU A 111 -13.02 -7.51 -7.11
CA GLU A 111 -12.78 -8.81 -7.73
C GLU A 111 -11.29 -9.17 -7.84
N LYS A 112 -10.41 -8.17 -7.85
CA LYS A 112 -8.95 -8.38 -7.84
C LYS A 112 -8.42 -8.75 -6.46
N LEU A 113 -9.25 -8.60 -5.43
CA LEU A 113 -8.91 -8.92 -4.04
C LEU A 113 -9.46 -10.30 -3.62
N ALA A 114 -9.94 -11.12 -4.55
CA ALA A 114 -10.59 -12.40 -4.25
C ALA A 114 -9.70 -13.39 -3.51
N ASN A 115 -8.39 -13.31 -3.68
CA ASN A 115 -7.40 -14.11 -2.95
C ASN A 115 -6.99 -13.50 -1.60
N HIS A 116 -7.62 -12.40 -1.19
CA HIS A 116 -7.41 -11.72 0.08
C HIS A 116 -5.96 -11.31 0.35
N PRO A 117 -5.34 -10.49 -0.52
CA PRO A 117 -3.97 -10.04 -0.31
C PRO A 117 -3.83 -9.21 0.97
N LEU A 118 -2.63 -9.15 1.53
CA LEU A 118 -2.28 -8.21 2.59
C LEU A 118 -2.43 -6.78 2.04
N LEU A 119 -3.07 -5.90 2.79
CA LEU A 119 -3.23 -4.49 2.41
C LEU A 119 -2.36 -3.61 3.32
N ILE A 120 -1.50 -2.81 2.71
CA ILE A 120 -0.66 -1.83 3.40
C ILE A 120 -1.06 -0.47 2.85
N LEU A 121 -1.77 0.31 3.66
CA LEU A 121 -2.44 1.53 3.22
C LEU A 121 -1.89 2.73 3.96
N GLN A 122 -1.54 3.77 3.21
CA GLN A 122 -1.05 5.00 3.80
C GLN A 122 -1.91 6.18 3.31
N PRO A 123 -3.02 6.46 3.99
CA PRO A 123 -3.85 7.63 3.69
C PRO A 123 -3.18 8.92 4.16
N ASN A 124 -3.23 9.96 3.34
CA ASN A 124 -2.76 11.29 3.74
C ASN A 124 -3.75 11.97 4.70
N VAL A 125 -5.04 11.70 4.52
CA VAL A 125 -6.16 12.15 5.36
C VAL A 125 -7.25 11.08 5.28
N GLY A 126 -8.23 11.11 6.19
CA GLY A 126 -9.36 10.17 6.15
C GLY A 126 -9.00 8.76 6.58
N GLU A 127 -8.14 8.63 7.55
CA GLU A 127 -7.69 7.33 8.10
C GLU A 127 -8.88 6.52 8.64
N GLU A 128 -9.88 7.19 9.24
CA GLU A 128 -11.09 6.53 9.71
C GLU A 128 -11.84 5.83 8.57
N ASN A 129 -11.93 6.45 7.39
CA ASN A 129 -12.57 5.82 6.23
C ASN A 129 -11.90 4.48 5.89
N VAL A 130 -10.57 4.44 5.93
CA VAL A 130 -9.80 3.23 5.65
C VAL A 130 -10.09 2.15 6.69
N ARG A 131 -10.11 2.48 7.97
CA ARG A 131 -10.40 1.54 9.06
C ARG A 131 -11.82 0.98 8.95
N VAL A 132 -12.79 1.83 8.68
CA VAL A 132 -14.20 1.40 8.47
C VAL A 132 -14.30 0.46 7.27
N PHE A 133 -13.63 0.78 6.15
CA PHE A 133 -13.61 -0.08 4.97
C PHE A 133 -13.04 -1.46 5.30
N LEU A 134 -11.90 -1.52 5.95
CA LEU A 134 -11.25 -2.79 6.34
C LEU A 134 -12.20 -3.63 7.19
N GLN A 135 -12.78 -3.04 8.24
CA GLN A 135 -13.73 -3.72 9.12
C GLN A 135 -14.91 -4.31 8.35
N LYS A 136 -15.54 -3.52 7.48
CA LYS A 136 -16.71 -3.95 6.72
C LYS A 136 -16.43 -5.05 5.70
N ASN A 137 -15.17 -5.18 5.27
CA ASN A 137 -14.76 -6.13 4.24
C ASN A 137 -14.02 -7.34 4.80
N GLY A 138 -14.13 -7.59 6.10
CA GLY A 138 -13.56 -8.76 6.74
C GLY A 138 -12.05 -8.70 6.95
N TYR A 139 -11.47 -7.53 6.78
CA TYR A 139 -10.05 -7.29 7.09
C TYR A 139 -9.91 -6.81 8.51
N TRP A 140 -8.92 -7.35 9.22
CA TRP A 140 -8.53 -6.87 10.54
C TRP A 140 -7.32 -5.97 10.42
N ILE A 141 -7.33 -4.88 11.18
CA ILE A 141 -6.15 -4.06 11.37
C ILE A 141 -5.18 -4.87 12.23
N GLU A 142 -4.03 -5.21 11.67
CA GLU A 142 -3.04 -6.07 12.30
C GLU A 142 -1.88 -5.27 12.88
N GLU A 143 -1.50 -4.20 12.19
CA GLU A 143 -0.46 -3.28 12.63
C GLU A 143 -0.80 -1.87 12.16
N GLU A 144 -0.27 -0.88 12.88
CA GLU A 144 -0.35 0.52 12.50
C GLU A 144 0.97 1.20 12.85
N ARG A 145 1.32 2.23 12.10
CA ARG A 145 2.47 3.06 12.38
C ARG A 145 2.11 4.52 12.17
N ILE A 146 2.59 5.39 13.07
CA ILE A 146 2.50 6.84 12.90
C ILE A 146 3.93 7.39 12.81
N LEU A 147 4.15 8.32 11.91
CA LEU A 147 5.45 8.98 11.73
C LEU A 147 5.27 10.42 11.30
N GLU A 148 6.31 11.20 11.52
CA GLU A 148 6.38 12.58 11.07
C GLU A 148 7.51 12.74 10.06
N GLU A 149 7.19 13.41 8.95
CA GLU A 149 8.15 13.74 7.89
C GLU A 149 7.78 15.09 7.27
N ASP A 150 8.74 15.98 7.16
CA ASP A 150 8.57 17.33 6.56
C ASP A 150 7.39 18.11 7.16
N GLY A 151 7.19 18.02 8.47
CA GLY A 151 6.13 18.70 9.20
C GLY A 151 4.74 18.11 9.02
N HIS A 152 4.61 16.96 8.37
CA HIS A 152 3.36 16.23 8.20
C HIS A 152 3.38 14.93 8.99
N THR A 153 2.23 14.60 9.57
CA THR A 153 2.03 13.32 10.27
C THR A 153 1.35 12.34 9.33
N TYR A 154 1.90 11.13 9.23
CA TYR A 154 1.38 10.07 8.37
C TYR A 154 1.06 8.82 9.19
N GLU A 155 -0.04 8.17 8.85
CA GLU A 155 -0.43 6.89 9.44
C GLU A 155 -0.35 5.79 8.38
N ILE A 156 0.19 4.63 8.77
CA ILE A 156 0.22 3.44 7.94
C ILE A 156 -0.67 2.40 8.63
N ILE A 157 -1.59 1.81 7.87
CA ILE A 157 -2.56 0.84 8.37
C ILE A 157 -2.38 -0.46 7.60
N VAL A 158 -2.08 -1.53 8.31
CA VAL A 158 -1.89 -2.87 7.73
C VAL A 158 -3.11 -3.71 8.02
N GLY A 159 -3.79 -4.19 6.96
CA GLY A 159 -4.97 -5.02 7.05
C GLY A 159 -4.72 -6.43 6.52
N ARG A 160 -5.10 -7.43 7.32
CA ARG A 160 -5.09 -8.85 6.94
C ARG A 160 -6.50 -9.41 6.98
N TYR A 161 -6.86 -10.19 5.97
CA TYR A 161 -8.20 -10.79 5.88
C TYR A 161 -8.42 -11.85 6.94
N HIS A 162 -9.57 -11.76 7.63
CA HIS A 162 -10.03 -12.74 8.62
C HIS A 162 -11.41 -13.31 8.29
N GLY A 163 -12.16 -12.68 7.38
CA GLY A 163 -13.48 -13.15 6.95
C GLY A 163 -14.64 -12.69 7.83
N GLU A 164 -14.38 -11.93 8.87
CA GLU A 164 -15.38 -11.40 9.80
C GLU A 164 -15.03 -9.98 10.23
N ASN A 165 -16.00 -9.24 10.77
CA ASN A 165 -15.77 -7.88 11.25
C ASN A 165 -14.92 -7.89 12.52
N GLN A 166 -13.89 -7.07 12.53
CA GLN A 166 -13.10 -6.84 13.75
C GLN A 166 -13.93 -6.05 14.75
N PRO A 167 -14.00 -6.47 16.03
CA PRO A 167 -14.75 -5.73 17.05
C PRO A 167 -13.98 -4.48 17.48
N LEU A 168 -14.18 -3.37 16.77
CA LEU A 168 -13.55 -2.09 17.06
C LEU A 168 -14.54 -1.10 17.63
N THR A 169 -14.12 -0.33 18.64
CA THR A 169 -14.89 0.79 19.16
C THR A 169 -14.86 1.95 18.17
N LYS A 170 -15.75 2.93 18.37
CA LYS A 170 -15.77 4.15 17.57
C LYS A 170 -14.44 4.91 17.67
N GLU A 171 -13.88 4.98 18.86
CA GLU A 171 -12.60 5.63 19.13
C GLU A 171 -11.44 4.91 18.44
N GLU A 172 -11.43 3.58 18.44
CA GLU A 172 -10.44 2.78 17.72
C GLU A 172 -10.51 2.97 16.21
N LEU A 173 -11.70 3.14 15.65
CA LEU A 173 -11.87 3.48 14.23
C LEU A 173 -11.33 4.88 13.92
N MET A 174 -11.56 5.85 14.81
CA MET A 174 -11.09 7.22 14.62
C MET A 174 -9.58 7.38 14.79
N PHE A 175 -9.01 6.79 15.83
CA PHE A 175 -7.64 7.06 16.27
C PHE A 175 -6.68 5.90 16.06
N GLY A 176 -7.18 4.74 15.69
CA GLY A 176 -6.39 3.53 15.45
C GLY A 176 -6.24 2.66 16.71
N PRO A 177 -6.59 1.37 16.64
CA PRO A 177 -6.51 0.47 17.79
C PRO A 177 -5.08 0.30 18.31
N PHE A 178 -4.09 0.28 17.42
CA PHE A 178 -2.68 0.14 17.80
C PHE A 178 -2.04 1.48 18.15
N LEU A 179 -2.42 2.56 17.47
CA LEU A 179 -1.92 3.90 17.76
C LEU A 179 -2.38 4.37 19.14
N MET A 180 -3.62 4.07 19.53
CA MET A 180 -4.14 4.36 20.86
C MET A 180 -3.33 3.67 21.97
N LEU A 181 -2.93 2.42 21.74
CA LEU A 181 -2.11 1.67 22.68
C LEU A 181 -0.71 2.28 22.85
N SER A 182 -0.13 2.81 21.78
CA SER A 182 1.18 3.45 21.84
C SER A 182 1.16 4.75 22.66
N LEU A 183 0.03 5.46 22.67
CA LEU A 183 -0.12 6.69 23.47
C LEU A 183 -0.23 6.42 24.97
N ILE A 184 -0.68 5.25 25.38
CA ILE A 184 -0.84 4.87 26.78
C ILE A 184 0.53 4.64 27.45
N HIS A 185 1.57 4.34 26.68
CA HIS A 185 2.92 4.05 27.18
C HIS A 185 3.87 5.28 27.16
N ILE A 186 3.36 6.42 26.75
CA ILE A 186 4.06 7.69 26.84
C ILE A 186 3.62 8.38 28.12
#